data_b383df98797ffbf84285b1c8303bbba8
#
_entry.id   b383df98797ffbf84285b1c8303bbba8
#
_cell.length_a   1.000
_cell.length_b   1.000
_cell.length_c   1.000
_cell.angle_alpha   90.00
_cell.angle_beta   90.00
_cell.angle_gamma   90.00
#
_symmetry.space_group_name_H-M   'P 1'
#
loop_
_entity.id
_entity.type
_entity.pdbx_description
1 polymer ?
#
loop_
_entity_poly.entity_id
_entity_poly.type
_entity_poly.pdbx_seq_one_letter_code
_entity_poly.pdbx_strand_id
1 'polypeptide(L)'
;MLTIKRLSIEDAKLLIDGARAKAIEIDIPMCIAVVDESGQLIAFERMNGGKVTSANIAQDKAFTAAGAKKPTHEYNEACKPGNLVFGIHTAIGGRLCIVGGGLPVKVDGEGVGGIGLSSGTPQQDMDCAQAGIDHFLSQI
;
A
#
# COMPACT_ATOMS: atom_id res chain seq x y z
N MET A 1 3.99 19.93 20.76
CA MET A 1 4.25 18.51 20.43
C MET A 1 3.04 17.94 19.71
N LEU A 2 3.25 16.98 18.84
CA LEU A 2 2.15 16.35 18.08
C LEU A 2 1.73 15.05 18.75
N THR A 3 0.44 14.76 18.72
CA THR A 3 -0.09 13.42 19.02
C THR A 3 -0.37 12.73 17.72
N ILE A 4 0.18 11.54 17.53
CA ILE A 4 0.12 10.82 16.24
C ILE A 4 -0.59 9.49 16.48
N LYS A 5 -1.59 9.20 15.64
CA LYS A 5 -2.20 7.87 15.59
C LYS A 5 -1.39 6.98 14.66
N ARG A 6 -1.14 5.78 15.09
CA ARG A 6 -0.32 4.80 14.38
C ARG A 6 -0.99 3.43 14.41
N LEU A 7 -0.99 2.73 13.28
CA LEU A 7 -1.44 1.34 13.21
C LEU A 7 -0.60 0.47 14.16
N SER A 8 -1.28 -0.41 14.89
CA SER A 8 -0.64 -1.46 15.67
C SER A 8 -0.34 -2.69 14.80
N ILE A 9 0.37 -3.67 15.35
CA ILE A 9 0.57 -4.96 14.66
C ILE A 9 -0.77 -5.69 14.48
N GLU A 10 -1.69 -5.55 15.40
CA GLU A 10 -3.02 -6.14 15.32
C GLU A 10 -3.81 -5.52 14.16
N ASP A 11 -3.75 -4.21 14.01
CA ASP A 11 -4.38 -3.50 12.89
C ASP A 11 -3.77 -3.94 11.55
N ALA A 12 -2.45 -4.06 11.50
CA ALA A 12 -1.75 -4.50 10.30
C ALA A 12 -2.16 -5.92 9.89
N LYS A 13 -2.37 -6.81 10.84
CA LYS A 13 -2.86 -8.16 10.58
C LYS A 13 -4.27 -8.16 9.99
N LEU A 14 -5.17 -7.30 10.47
CA LEU A 14 -6.51 -7.16 9.91
C LEU A 14 -6.46 -6.68 8.46
N LEU A 15 -5.59 -5.71 8.17
CA LEU A 15 -5.37 -5.23 6.80
C LEU A 15 -4.87 -6.34 5.88
N ILE A 16 -3.90 -7.11 6.33
CA ILE A 16 -3.35 -8.25 5.56
C ILE A 16 -4.41 -9.33 5.37
N ASP A 17 -5.17 -9.65 6.40
CA ASP A 17 -6.23 -10.69 6.32
C ASP A 17 -7.26 -10.33 5.25
N GLY A 18 -7.73 -9.10 5.20
CA GLY A 18 -8.69 -8.66 4.21
C GLY A 18 -8.12 -8.66 2.79
N ALA A 19 -6.89 -8.18 2.62
CA ALA A 19 -6.22 -8.18 1.32
C ALA A 19 -5.95 -9.60 0.84
N ARG A 20 -5.49 -10.50 1.71
CA ARG A 20 -5.26 -11.92 1.37
C ARG A 20 -6.55 -12.61 0.97
N ALA A 21 -7.64 -12.38 1.71
CA ALA A 21 -8.94 -12.98 1.37
C ALA A 21 -9.38 -12.60 -0.04
N LYS A 22 -9.22 -11.34 -0.42
CA LYS A 22 -9.53 -10.88 -1.78
C LYS A 22 -8.59 -11.49 -2.82
N ALA A 23 -7.30 -11.58 -2.52
CA ALA A 23 -6.32 -12.20 -3.41
C ALA A 23 -6.65 -13.68 -3.67
N ILE A 24 -7.09 -14.41 -2.64
CA ILE A 24 -7.55 -15.79 -2.77
C ILE A 24 -8.81 -15.85 -3.65
N GLU A 25 -9.78 -14.98 -3.42
CA GLU A 25 -11.02 -14.89 -4.19
C GLU A 25 -10.76 -14.73 -5.69
N ILE A 26 -9.81 -13.85 -6.06
CA ILE A 26 -9.47 -13.60 -7.47
C ILE A 26 -8.38 -14.52 -8.00
N ASP A 27 -7.89 -15.44 -7.19
CA ASP A 27 -6.84 -16.43 -7.54
C ASP A 27 -5.53 -15.79 -8.04
N ILE A 28 -5.10 -14.73 -7.39
CA ILE A 28 -3.83 -14.05 -7.68
C ILE A 28 -3.01 -13.99 -6.38
N PRO A 29 -1.94 -14.79 -6.26
CA PRO A 29 -1.08 -14.68 -5.08
C PRO A 29 -0.35 -13.33 -5.05
N MET A 30 -0.38 -12.68 -3.90
CA MET A 30 0.12 -11.31 -3.72
C MET A 30 1.25 -11.24 -2.69
N CYS A 31 2.03 -10.16 -2.80
CA CYS A 31 2.80 -9.62 -1.71
C CYS A 31 2.03 -8.47 -1.08
N ILE A 32 1.95 -8.43 0.25
CA ILE A 32 1.13 -7.49 1.01
C ILE A 32 2.00 -6.84 2.07
N ALA A 33 2.13 -5.52 2.03
CA ALA A 33 2.91 -4.77 3.00
C ALA A 33 2.02 -3.76 3.72
N VAL A 34 2.20 -3.63 5.04
CA VAL A 34 1.55 -2.60 5.85
C VAL A 34 2.64 -1.80 6.57
N VAL A 35 2.56 -0.49 6.43
CA VAL A 35 3.48 0.45 7.06
C VAL A 35 2.72 1.40 7.98
N ASP A 36 3.44 2.04 8.92
CA ASP A 36 2.87 3.07 9.77
C ASP A 36 2.77 4.42 9.04
N GLU A 37 2.35 5.47 9.73
CA GLU A 37 2.19 6.81 9.16
C GLU A 37 3.49 7.45 8.69
N SER A 38 4.63 6.96 9.18
CA SER A 38 5.96 7.41 8.76
C SER A 38 6.55 6.58 7.61
N GLY A 39 5.81 5.58 7.14
CA GLY A 39 6.24 4.70 6.06
C GLY A 39 7.09 3.51 6.51
N GLN A 40 7.28 3.31 7.81
CA GLN A 40 8.06 2.18 8.31
C GLN A 40 7.23 0.90 8.36
N LEU A 41 7.85 -0.21 7.96
CA LEU A 41 7.18 -1.51 7.88
C LEU A 41 6.72 -2.00 9.25
N ILE A 42 5.44 -2.39 9.33
CA ILE A 42 4.87 -3.07 10.51
C ILE A 42 4.77 -4.56 10.25
N ALA A 43 4.20 -4.95 9.10
CA ALA A 43 3.99 -6.35 8.75
C ALA A 43 4.04 -6.55 7.24
N PHE A 44 4.49 -7.72 6.83
CA PHE A 44 4.61 -8.11 5.43
C PHE A 44 4.28 -9.58 5.27
N GLU A 45 3.59 -9.90 4.17
CA GLU A 45 3.32 -11.28 3.81
C GLU A 45 3.56 -11.49 2.32
N ARG A 46 4.32 -12.51 1.97
CA ARG A 46 4.40 -13.00 0.60
C ARG A 46 3.63 -14.32 0.52
N MET A 47 2.49 -14.29 -0.17
CA MET A 47 1.74 -15.52 -0.43
C MET A 47 2.55 -16.47 -1.30
N ASN A 48 2.34 -17.76 -1.14
CA ASN A 48 2.97 -18.76 -2.01
C ASN A 48 2.58 -18.48 -3.47
N GLY A 49 3.57 -18.35 -4.33
CA GLY A 49 3.35 -17.98 -5.73
C GLY A 49 3.44 -16.46 -6.00
N GLY A 50 3.52 -15.62 -4.99
CA GLY A 50 3.79 -14.19 -5.17
C GLY A 50 5.16 -13.96 -5.81
N LYS A 51 5.23 -13.02 -6.77
CA LYS A 51 6.48 -12.73 -7.51
C LYS A 51 7.55 -12.21 -6.57
N VAL A 52 8.79 -12.65 -6.75
CA VAL A 52 9.91 -12.25 -5.88
C VAL A 52 10.17 -10.75 -5.91
N THR A 53 10.04 -10.09 -7.08
CA THR A 53 10.21 -8.64 -7.20
C THR A 53 9.10 -7.87 -6.49
N SER A 54 7.94 -8.48 -6.34
CA SER A 54 6.79 -7.85 -5.69
C SER A 54 6.96 -7.65 -4.19
N ALA A 55 7.89 -8.36 -3.56
CA ALA A 55 8.19 -8.15 -2.14
C ALA A 55 8.63 -6.71 -1.86
N ASN A 56 9.58 -6.20 -2.63
CA ASN A 56 10.03 -4.81 -2.50
C ASN A 56 9.01 -3.81 -3.05
N ILE A 57 8.39 -4.13 -4.18
CA ILE A 57 7.40 -3.23 -4.81
C ILE A 57 6.21 -2.99 -3.88
N ALA A 58 5.68 -4.03 -3.23
CA ALA A 58 4.58 -3.88 -2.27
C ALA A 58 4.97 -2.95 -1.12
N GLN A 59 6.18 -3.09 -0.59
CA GLN A 59 6.68 -2.23 0.49
C GLN A 59 6.81 -0.78 0.02
N ASP A 60 7.32 -0.56 -1.18
CA ASP A 60 7.48 0.79 -1.72
C ASP A 60 6.13 1.44 -2.05
N LYS A 61 5.14 0.68 -2.50
CA LYS A 61 3.77 1.17 -2.67
C LYS A 61 3.17 1.60 -1.33
N ALA A 62 3.31 0.78 -0.29
CA ALA A 62 2.82 1.13 1.06
C ALA A 62 3.52 2.37 1.60
N PHE A 63 4.85 2.43 1.50
CA PHE A 63 5.67 3.58 1.89
C PHE A 63 5.20 4.86 1.20
N THR A 64 5.04 4.81 -0.12
CA THR A 64 4.63 5.96 -0.91
C THR A 64 3.24 6.45 -0.52
N ALA A 65 2.28 5.53 -0.40
CA ALA A 65 0.91 5.88 -0.07
C ALA A 65 0.79 6.51 1.33
N ALA A 66 1.50 5.95 2.31
CA ALA A 66 1.51 6.48 3.68
C ALA A 66 2.16 7.88 3.73
N GLY A 67 3.34 8.02 3.15
CA GLY A 67 4.11 9.26 3.20
C GLY A 67 3.49 10.39 2.38
N ALA A 68 2.98 10.09 1.20
CA ALA A 68 2.33 11.07 0.33
C ALA A 68 0.86 11.31 0.71
N LYS A 69 0.29 10.46 1.55
CA LYS A 69 -1.12 10.53 1.99
C LYS A 69 -2.11 10.45 0.82
N LYS A 70 -1.76 9.71 -0.22
CA LYS A 70 -2.62 9.50 -1.39
C LYS A 70 -2.32 8.16 -2.07
N PRO A 71 -3.27 7.61 -2.85
CA PRO A 71 -3.04 6.39 -3.63
C PRO A 71 -1.89 6.53 -4.61
N THR A 72 -1.10 5.46 -4.78
CA THR A 72 0.06 5.49 -5.69
C THR A 72 -0.33 5.66 -7.16
N HIS A 73 -1.52 5.20 -7.57
CA HIS A 73 -1.97 5.37 -8.95
C HIS A 73 -2.19 6.83 -9.36
N GLU A 74 -2.41 7.73 -8.39
CA GLU A 74 -2.52 9.17 -8.69
C GLU A 74 -1.18 9.74 -9.16
N TYR A 75 -0.06 9.19 -8.69
CA TYR A 75 1.25 9.57 -9.21
C TYR A 75 1.52 9.07 -10.62
N ASN A 76 0.92 7.96 -11.02
CA ASN A 76 1.12 7.42 -12.36
C ASN A 76 0.73 8.46 -13.43
N GLU A 77 -0.43 9.07 -13.27
CA GLU A 77 -0.88 10.13 -14.18
C GLU A 77 -0.04 11.39 -14.06
N ALA A 78 0.25 11.81 -12.83
CA ALA A 78 0.99 13.04 -12.56
C ALA A 78 2.46 12.97 -13.03
N CYS A 79 3.07 11.78 -13.05
CA CYS A 79 4.47 11.56 -13.40
C CYS A 79 4.69 11.27 -14.89
N LYS A 80 3.87 11.85 -15.78
CA LYS A 80 4.07 11.74 -17.22
C LYS A 80 5.06 12.80 -17.72
N PRO A 81 5.84 12.47 -18.78
CA PRO A 81 6.71 13.48 -19.43
C PRO A 81 5.92 14.74 -19.77
N GLY A 82 6.50 15.90 -19.42
CA GLY A 82 5.85 17.20 -19.60
C GLY A 82 5.06 17.69 -18.40
N ASN A 83 4.74 16.86 -17.44
CA ASN A 83 4.12 17.24 -16.18
C ASN A 83 5.18 17.70 -15.17
N LEU A 84 4.79 18.59 -14.24
CA LEU A 84 5.73 19.21 -13.30
C LEU A 84 6.39 18.24 -12.33
N VAL A 85 5.72 17.10 -12.03
CA VAL A 85 6.26 16.08 -11.14
C VAL A 85 6.93 14.92 -11.88
N PHE A 86 7.14 15.04 -13.19
CA PHE A 86 7.89 14.05 -13.94
C PHE A 86 9.28 13.84 -13.30
N GLY A 87 9.64 12.58 -13.09
CA GLY A 87 10.89 12.22 -12.41
C GLY A 87 10.75 11.96 -10.92
N ILE A 88 9.59 12.21 -10.31
CA ILE A 88 9.40 11.99 -8.88
C ILE A 88 9.64 10.52 -8.47
N HIS A 89 9.43 9.59 -9.40
CA HIS A 89 9.69 8.16 -9.16
C HIS A 89 11.17 7.84 -8.90
N THR A 90 12.07 8.77 -9.19
CA THR A 90 13.51 8.64 -8.87
C THR A 90 13.85 9.15 -7.46
N ALA A 91 12.91 9.82 -6.79
CA ALA A 91 13.12 10.36 -5.46
C ALA A 91 13.25 9.26 -4.41
N ILE A 92 13.91 9.58 -3.30
CA ILE A 92 14.05 8.68 -2.15
C ILE A 92 14.70 7.35 -2.57
N GLY A 93 15.77 7.44 -3.38
CA GLY A 93 16.47 6.26 -3.88
C GLY A 93 15.60 5.35 -4.77
N GLY A 94 14.60 5.91 -5.44
CA GLY A 94 13.68 5.17 -6.29
C GLY A 94 12.51 4.51 -5.54
N ARG A 95 12.36 4.77 -4.25
CA ARG A 95 11.29 4.15 -3.44
C ARG A 95 9.92 4.76 -3.66
N LEU A 96 9.83 5.96 -4.26
CA LEU A 96 8.54 6.57 -4.54
C LEU A 96 7.88 5.84 -5.72
N CYS A 97 7.01 4.89 -5.41
CA CYS A 97 6.38 4.03 -6.41
C CYS A 97 5.14 4.71 -7.00
N ILE A 98 5.12 4.83 -8.32
CA ILE A 98 4.02 5.50 -9.05
C ILE A 98 3.02 4.51 -9.68
N VAL A 99 3.18 3.23 -9.41
CA VAL A 99 2.30 2.18 -9.92
C VAL A 99 1.16 1.93 -8.93
N GLY A 100 -0.07 1.79 -9.43
CA GLY A 100 -1.25 1.54 -8.59
C GLY A 100 -1.13 0.28 -7.74
N GLY A 101 -1.72 0.32 -6.56
CA GLY A 101 -1.70 -0.78 -5.58
C GLY A 101 -1.28 -0.35 -4.18
N GLY A 102 -0.85 0.89 -3.98
CA GLY A 102 -0.63 1.47 -2.67
C GLY A 102 -1.77 2.40 -2.29
N LEU A 103 -2.33 2.23 -1.11
CA LEU A 103 -3.40 3.06 -0.58
C LEU A 103 -3.04 3.57 0.81
N PRO A 104 -3.32 4.86 1.11
CA PRO A 104 -3.19 5.33 2.48
C PRO A 104 -4.31 4.74 3.34
N VAL A 105 -3.98 4.40 4.58
CA VAL A 105 -4.97 3.96 5.57
C VAL A 105 -5.33 5.17 6.41
N LYS A 106 -6.62 5.50 6.45
CA LYS A 106 -7.14 6.64 7.20
C LYS A 106 -8.22 6.20 8.18
N VAL A 107 -8.20 6.80 9.36
CA VAL A 107 -9.24 6.63 10.39
C VAL A 107 -9.66 8.03 10.81
N ASP A 108 -10.96 8.33 10.74
CA ASP A 108 -11.52 9.65 11.03
C ASP A 108 -10.79 10.78 10.27
N GLY A 109 -10.41 10.52 9.02
CA GLY A 109 -9.72 11.49 8.17
C GLY A 109 -8.22 11.62 8.42
N GLU A 110 -7.68 11.01 9.47
CA GLU A 110 -6.23 11.01 9.75
C GLU A 110 -5.53 9.84 9.08
N GLY A 111 -4.39 10.09 8.45
CA GLY A 111 -3.54 9.03 7.94
C GLY A 111 -2.83 8.31 9.08
N VAL A 112 -3.07 7.01 9.21
CA VAL A 112 -2.51 6.17 10.28
C VAL A 112 -1.49 5.16 9.75
N GLY A 113 -1.36 5.04 8.44
CA GLY A 113 -0.42 4.14 7.79
C GLY A 113 -0.69 4.00 6.30
N GLY A 114 -0.20 2.93 5.72
CA GLY A 114 -0.42 2.58 4.32
C GLY A 114 -0.38 1.08 4.09
N ILE A 115 -1.04 0.64 3.03
CA ILE A 115 -1.02 -0.74 2.57
C ILE A 115 -0.56 -0.76 1.12
N GLY A 116 0.28 -1.73 0.76
CA GLY A 116 0.78 -1.91 -0.61
C GLY A 116 0.64 -3.35 -1.05
N LEU A 117 0.10 -3.53 -2.23
CA LEU A 117 -0.09 -4.82 -2.89
C LEU A 117 0.69 -4.85 -4.19
N SER A 118 1.30 -5.99 -4.48
CA SER A 118 1.96 -6.22 -5.76
C SER A 118 1.89 -7.70 -6.12
N SER A 119 2.00 -8.01 -7.38
CA SER A 119 2.03 -9.31 -8.05
C SER A 119 0.88 -9.53 -9.03
N GLY A 120 -0.22 -8.78 -8.92
CA GLY A 120 -1.29 -8.74 -9.91
C GLY A 120 -1.10 -7.61 -10.92
N THR A 121 -2.15 -7.31 -11.67
CA THR A 121 -2.24 -6.05 -12.40
C THR A 121 -2.41 -4.90 -11.42
N PRO A 122 -2.10 -3.64 -11.77
CA PRO A 122 -2.33 -2.52 -10.88
C PRO A 122 -3.77 -2.44 -10.35
N GLN A 123 -4.77 -2.75 -11.17
CA GLN A 123 -6.16 -2.76 -10.72
C GLN A 123 -6.44 -3.88 -9.72
N GLN A 124 -5.91 -5.08 -9.94
CA GLN A 124 -6.02 -6.18 -8.98
C GLN A 124 -5.34 -5.84 -7.66
N ASP A 125 -4.15 -5.24 -7.73
CA ASP A 125 -3.42 -4.78 -6.56
C ASP A 125 -4.23 -3.74 -5.77
N MET A 126 -4.85 -2.77 -6.45
CA MET A 126 -5.71 -1.76 -5.84
C MET A 126 -6.95 -2.39 -5.19
N ASP A 127 -7.60 -3.33 -5.87
CA ASP A 127 -8.80 -4.00 -5.35
C ASP A 127 -8.48 -4.78 -4.07
N CYS A 128 -7.35 -5.48 -4.04
CA CYS A 128 -6.92 -6.21 -2.84
C CYS A 128 -6.53 -5.26 -1.70
N ALA A 129 -5.86 -4.15 -2.00
CA ALA A 129 -5.53 -3.14 -1.00
C ALA A 129 -6.79 -2.54 -0.38
N GLN A 130 -7.79 -2.21 -1.20
CA GLN A 130 -9.06 -1.68 -0.74
C GLN A 130 -9.82 -2.69 0.12
N ALA A 131 -9.82 -3.96 -0.26
CA ALA A 131 -10.43 -5.03 0.53
C ALA A 131 -9.78 -5.14 1.91
N GLY A 132 -8.46 -4.96 2.00
CA GLY A 132 -7.74 -4.91 3.27
C GLY A 132 -8.23 -3.77 4.15
N ILE A 133 -8.34 -2.56 3.59
CA ILE A 133 -8.83 -1.38 4.31
C ILE A 133 -10.29 -1.59 4.77
N ASP A 134 -11.16 -2.08 3.88
CA ASP A 134 -12.57 -2.32 4.20
C ASP A 134 -12.71 -3.31 5.36
N HIS A 135 -11.94 -4.39 5.33
CA HIS A 135 -11.94 -5.37 6.42
C HIS A 135 -11.47 -4.75 7.73
N PHE A 136 -10.35 -4.04 7.73
CA PHE A 136 -9.84 -3.35 8.91
C PHE A 136 -10.89 -2.40 9.50
N LEU A 137 -11.47 -1.53 8.68
CA LEU A 137 -12.46 -0.55 9.14
C LEU A 137 -13.74 -1.21 9.69
N SER A 138 -14.07 -2.41 9.21
CA SER A 138 -15.24 -3.15 9.71
C SER A 138 -15.02 -3.75 11.11
N GLN A 139 -13.76 -3.81 11.58
CA GLN A 139 -13.38 -4.44 12.84
C GLN A 139 -13.10 -3.44 13.96
N ILE A 140 -13.11 -2.16 13.67
CA ILE A 140 -12.81 -1.11 14.66
C ILE A 140 -14.01 -0.22 14.99
#